data_48abb45d6633b79945c0e1a4822b933e
#
_entry.id   48abb45d6633b79945c0e1a4822b933e
#
_cell.length_a   1.000
_cell.length_b   1.000
_cell.length_c   1.000
_cell.angle_alpha   90.00
_cell.angle_beta   90.00
_cell.angle_gamma   90.00
#
_symmetry.space_group_name_H-M   'P 1'
#
loop_
_entity.id
_entity.type
_entity.pdbx_description
1 polymer ?
#
loop_
_entity_poly.entity_id
_entity_poly.type
_entity_poly.pdbx_seq_one_letter_code
_entity_poly.pdbx_strand_id
1 'polypeptide(L)' 'MELGHDYLAQADGHIAKLKALISEQESLIELLSADDQPIQLAQTLLETMKDTLRLFEQNRQSLLTQIEKPS' A
#
# COMPACT_ATOMS: atom_id res chain seq x y z
N MET A 1 -3.28 3.04 28.13
CA MET A 1 -2.87 3.57 26.83
C MET A 1 -2.82 2.47 25.81
N GLU A 2 -3.41 2.71 24.65
CA GLU A 2 -3.61 1.70 23.62
C GLU A 2 -2.58 1.85 22.50
N LEU A 3 -1.31 1.61 22.80
CA LEU A 3 -0.23 1.76 21.81
C LEU A 3 -0.48 0.90 20.56
N GLY A 4 -1.01 -0.33 20.77
CA GLY A 4 -1.31 -1.22 19.65
C GLY A 4 -2.35 -0.62 18.72
N HIS A 5 -3.36 0.05 19.26
CA HIS A 5 -4.39 0.68 18.47
C HIS A 5 -3.86 1.91 17.72
N ASP A 6 -2.92 2.65 18.32
CA ASP A 6 -2.27 3.77 17.66
C ASP A 6 -1.45 3.29 16.45
N TYR A 7 -0.68 2.22 16.62
CA TYR A 7 0.09 1.64 15.52
C TYR A 7 -0.82 1.08 14.44
N LEU A 8 -1.95 0.48 14.85
CA LEU A 8 -2.92 -0.05 13.89
C LEU A 8 -3.54 1.08 13.07
N ALA A 9 -3.89 2.19 13.71
CA ALA A 9 -4.43 3.36 13.02
C ALA A 9 -3.41 3.93 12.02
N GLN A 10 -2.14 3.99 12.40
CA GLN A 10 -1.08 4.43 11.49
C GLN A 10 -0.93 3.48 10.32
N ALA A 11 -0.97 2.17 10.57
CA ALA A 11 -0.89 1.18 9.51
C ALA A 11 -2.04 1.32 8.53
N ASP A 12 -3.25 1.52 9.03
CA ASP A 12 -4.43 1.74 8.19
C ASP A 12 -4.29 2.99 7.35
N GLY A 13 -3.76 4.07 7.93
CA GLY A 13 -3.51 5.31 7.20
C GLY A 13 -2.50 5.13 6.08
N HIS A 14 -1.41 4.42 6.35
CA HIS A 14 -0.38 4.15 5.34
C HIS A 14 -0.93 3.28 4.21
N ILE A 15 -1.73 2.28 4.54
CA ILE A 15 -2.34 1.41 3.54
C ILE A 15 -3.31 2.19 2.66
N ALA A 16 -4.16 3.03 3.27
CA ALA A 16 -5.09 3.85 2.51
C ALA A 16 -4.37 4.80 1.55
N LYS A 17 -3.31 5.44 2.03
CA LYS A 17 -2.51 6.36 1.21
C LYS A 17 -1.84 5.63 0.06
N LEU A 18 -1.30 4.45 0.33
CA LEU A 18 -0.62 3.67 -0.72
C LEU A 18 -1.62 3.17 -1.75
N LYS A 19 -2.82 2.77 -1.34
CA LYS A 19 -3.88 2.38 -2.30
C LYS A 19 -4.25 3.54 -3.21
N ALA A 20 -4.33 4.77 -2.67
CA ALA A 20 -4.60 5.95 -3.47
C ALA A 20 -3.48 6.21 -4.47
N LEU A 21 -2.22 6.06 -4.05
CA LEU A 21 -1.06 6.23 -4.93
C LEU A 21 -1.05 5.18 -6.04
N ILE A 22 -1.40 3.95 -5.72
CA ILE A 22 -1.51 2.88 -6.71
C ILE A 22 -2.56 3.23 -7.76
N SER A 23 -3.71 3.72 -7.33
CA SER A 23 -4.78 4.14 -8.24
C SER A 23 -4.31 5.26 -9.17
N GLU A 24 -3.60 6.25 -8.63
CA GLU A 24 -3.03 7.34 -9.43
C GLU A 24 -2.02 6.83 -10.43
N GLN A 25 -1.18 5.87 -10.02
CA GLN A 25 -0.18 5.29 -10.90
C GLN A 25 -0.82 4.50 -12.03
N GLU A 26 -1.89 3.77 -11.74
CA GLU A 26 -2.63 3.03 -12.76
C GLU A 26 -3.23 3.98 -13.80
N SER A 27 -3.78 5.11 -13.34
CA SER A 27 -4.33 6.13 -14.23
C SER A 27 -3.24 6.74 -15.11
N LEU A 28 -2.06 6.99 -14.54
CA LEU A 28 -0.93 7.52 -15.29
C LEU A 28 -0.51 6.56 -16.40
N ILE A 29 -0.46 5.27 -16.10
CA ILE A 29 -0.10 4.26 -17.10
C ILE A 29 -1.10 4.25 -18.23
N GLU A 30 -2.39 4.37 -17.92
CA GLU A 30 -3.43 4.44 -18.98
C GLU A 30 -3.21 5.65 -19.88
N LEU A 31 -2.91 6.80 -19.29
CA LEU A 31 -2.67 8.02 -20.07
C LEU A 31 -1.42 7.88 -20.93
N LEU A 32 -0.34 7.35 -20.39
CA LEU A 32 0.91 7.16 -21.13
C LEU A 32 0.71 6.16 -22.29
N SER A 33 -0.03 5.09 -22.02
CA SER A 33 -0.31 4.07 -23.03
C SER A 33 -1.15 4.64 -24.17
N ALA A 34 -2.12 5.50 -23.85
CA ALA A 34 -2.97 6.13 -24.87
C ALA A 34 -2.16 7.06 -25.78
N ASP A 35 -1.06 7.63 -25.29
CA ASP A 35 -0.18 8.53 -26.04
C ASP A 35 1.00 7.80 -26.66
N ASP A 36 1.01 6.47 -26.65
CA ASP A 36 2.13 5.65 -27.14
C ASP A 36 3.46 5.96 -26.46
N GLN A 37 3.41 6.38 -25.21
CA GLN A 37 4.61 6.66 -24.44
C GLN A 37 5.15 5.38 -23.81
N PRO A 38 6.47 5.29 -23.54
CA PRO A 38 7.02 4.13 -22.86
C PRO A 38 6.44 4.00 -21.44
N ILE A 39 5.98 2.80 -21.10
CA ILE A 39 5.33 2.56 -19.80
C ILE A 39 6.08 1.58 -18.90
N GLN A 40 7.21 1.03 -19.38
CA GLN A 40 7.93 0.00 -18.61
C GLN A 40 8.33 0.46 -17.22
N LEU A 41 8.89 1.66 -17.13
CA LEU A 41 9.32 2.19 -15.83
C LEU A 41 8.13 2.44 -14.91
N ALA A 42 7.05 2.98 -15.47
CA ALA A 42 5.83 3.22 -14.71
C ALA A 42 5.21 1.91 -14.22
N GLN A 43 5.24 0.86 -15.04
CA GLN A 43 4.74 -0.45 -14.65
C GLN A 43 5.60 -1.08 -13.55
N THR A 44 6.92 -0.95 -13.65
CA THR A 44 7.84 -1.44 -12.61
C THR A 44 7.56 -0.76 -11.29
N LEU A 45 7.35 0.56 -11.33
CA LEU A 45 7.01 1.30 -10.11
C LEU A 45 5.67 0.83 -9.53
N LEU A 46 4.67 0.59 -10.38
CA LEU A 46 3.39 0.08 -9.92
C LEU A 46 3.54 -1.28 -9.22
N GLU A 47 4.33 -2.17 -9.79
CA GLU A 47 4.58 -3.47 -9.16
C GLU A 47 5.24 -3.34 -7.80
N THR A 48 6.21 -2.43 -7.69
CA THR A 48 6.88 -2.14 -6.42
C THR A 48 5.87 -1.60 -5.40
N MET A 49 4.98 -0.72 -5.82
CA MET A 49 3.95 -0.16 -4.95
C MET A 49 3.01 -1.26 -4.44
N LYS A 50 2.61 -2.18 -5.31
CA LYS A 50 1.74 -3.29 -4.93
C LYS A 50 2.44 -4.25 -3.97
N ASP A 51 3.73 -4.51 -4.18
CA ASP A 51 4.52 -5.34 -3.26
C ASP A 51 4.62 -4.67 -1.89
N THR A 52 4.84 -3.37 -1.87
CA THR A 52 4.89 -2.59 -0.64
C THR A 52 3.55 -2.65 0.09
N LEU A 53 2.44 -2.57 -0.65
CA LEU A 53 1.11 -2.68 -0.07
C LEU A 53 0.93 -4.03 0.62
N ARG A 54 1.36 -5.11 -0.03
CA ARG A 54 1.27 -6.45 0.56
C ARG A 54 2.06 -6.53 1.87
N LEU A 55 3.25 -5.91 1.90
CA LEU A 55 4.06 -5.88 3.13
C LEU A 55 3.35 -5.09 4.24
N PHE A 56 2.75 -3.97 3.89
CA PHE A 56 2.00 -3.17 4.86
C PHE A 56 0.81 -3.94 5.41
N GLU A 57 0.10 -4.67 4.54
CA GLU A 57 -1.05 -5.47 4.95
C GLU A 57 -0.63 -6.63 5.86
N GLN A 58 0.49 -7.28 5.54
CA GLN A 58 1.05 -8.33 6.39
C GLN A 58 1.47 -7.78 7.75
N ASN A 59 2.09 -6.60 7.75
CA ASN A 59 2.50 -5.95 8.98
C ASN A 59 1.29 -5.59 9.84
N ARG A 60 0.23 -5.09 9.20
CA ARG A 60 -1.02 -4.79 9.90
C ARG A 60 -1.60 -6.05 10.53
N GLN A 61 -1.60 -7.14 9.80
CA GLN A 61 -2.11 -8.41 10.30
C GLN A 61 -1.29 -8.90 11.50
N SER A 62 0.02 -8.74 11.44
CA SER A 62 0.90 -9.09 12.56
C SER A 62 0.60 -8.25 13.80
N LEU A 63 0.40 -6.94 13.61
CA LEU A 63 0.03 -6.05 14.72
C LEU A 63 -1.30 -6.46 15.32
N LEU A 64 -2.27 -6.78 14.50
CA LEU A 64 -3.59 -7.20 14.94
C LEU A 64 -3.49 -8.48 15.78
N THR A 65 -2.71 -9.44 15.31
CA THR A 65 -2.49 -10.70 16.01
C THR A 65 -1.85 -10.45 17.38
N GLN A 66 -0.88 -9.55 17.46
CA GLN A 66 -0.21 -9.21 18.73
C GLN A 66 -1.18 -8.54 19.71
N ILE A 67 -2.05 -7.67 19.20
CA ILE A 67 -3.02 -6.97 20.05
C ILE A 67 -4.05 -7.96 20.61
N GLU A 68 -4.50 -8.91 19.80
CA GLU A 68 -5.53 -9.89 20.18
C GLU A 68 -4.99 -11.03 21.02
N LYS A 69 -3.69 -11.24 20.98
CA LYS A 69 -3.06 -12.37 21.68
C LYS A 69 -3.08 -12.15 23.18
N PRO A 70 -3.62 -13.09 23.96
CA PRO A 70 -3.57 -12.96 25.42
C PRO A 70 -2.12 -13.03 25.91
N SER A 71 -1.82 -12.20 26.86
CA SER A 71 -0.47 -12.16 27.46
C SER A 71 -0.29 -13.25 28.50
#